data_913176e49f16d9bc9cd007dc3a24baf5
#
_entry.id   913176e49f16d9bc9cd007dc3a24baf5
#
_cell.length_a   1.000
_cell.length_b   1.000
_cell.length_c   1.000
_cell.angle_alpha   90.00
_cell.angle_beta   90.00
_cell.angle_gamma   90.00
#
_symmetry.space_group_name_H-M   'P 1'
#
loop_
_entity.id
_entity.type
_entity.pdbx_description
1 polymer ?
#
loop_
_entity_poly.entity_id
_entity_poly.type
_entity_poly.pdbx_seq_one_letter_code
_entity_poly.pdbx_strand_id
1 'polypeptide(L)'
;MKLGIIAAMIVMRLLIVTARSQSLPNLLPLPNSSGWLETYNVNNAPISLTGAFFQSLGTNGRSCASCHVPTDGWTVSASGVQLRFLLTQGLDPIFRTNDGSNCDQNIDTSSVQGRRQAYSLLLQRGLIRVALSLPADAEFSVQSVSNPYGCNDTSMLSMYRRPLPATNLAFLSTVMWDGRESTPPSTQKITYPDTGQLLGDLAHQAMDATTGHAQGAPPTPAQIQDIVNFEMTLRTAQAIDKRAGFLNDGQATGGPVKLASQKFFVGINDSFPASFGFNPTGAAFNPNIFDLFDAWKNSQSSARARIARGQTIFNSKPITISGVAGINDVTGLPASFTGTCGTCHDSPNVGHHSVSAPLNIGVADVDSPLDISYLPVFTLVNNATGETVQTTDPGRALITGKWADIGKVKGPILRGLASRAPYFHNGSAATLMDVIRFYESRFNVSFSPKEKADLIAFLNSL
;
A
#
# COMPACT_ATOMS: atom_id res chain seq x y z
N MET A 1 -4.29 -29.14 13.13
CA MET A 1 -5.23 -28.61 14.15
C MET A 1 -4.52 -28.06 15.40
N LYS A 2 -3.56 -28.73 16.03
CA LYS A 2 -2.88 -28.25 17.26
C LYS A 2 -2.01 -26.98 17.06
N LEU A 3 -1.32 -26.82 15.93
CA LEU A 3 -0.52 -25.61 15.64
C LEU A 3 -1.39 -24.34 15.43
N GLY A 4 -2.56 -24.49 14.84
CA GLY A 4 -3.48 -23.35 14.66
C GLY A 4 -4.08 -22.83 15.97
N ILE A 5 -4.29 -23.71 16.95
CA ILE A 5 -4.81 -23.33 18.27
C ILE A 5 -3.75 -22.59 19.09
N ILE A 6 -2.48 -22.99 18.99
CA ILE A 6 -1.36 -22.31 19.67
C ILE A 6 -1.11 -20.92 19.06
N ALA A 7 -1.15 -20.79 17.74
CA ALA A 7 -1.03 -19.50 17.07
C ALA A 7 -2.21 -18.56 17.44
N ALA A 8 -3.44 -19.08 17.47
CA ALA A 8 -4.62 -18.33 17.89
C ALA A 8 -4.55 -17.89 19.37
N MET A 9 -4.02 -18.74 20.26
CA MET A 9 -3.82 -18.38 21.67
C MET A 9 -2.71 -17.35 21.88
N ILE A 10 -1.65 -17.37 21.08
CA ILE A 10 -0.59 -16.35 21.14
C ILE A 10 -1.11 -15.02 20.63
N VAL A 11 -1.87 -15.00 19.52
CA VAL A 11 -2.52 -13.79 18.98
C VAL A 11 -3.56 -13.26 19.96
N MET A 12 -4.34 -14.13 20.60
CA MET A 12 -5.32 -13.74 21.60
C MET A 12 -4.67 -13.21 22.88
N ARG A 13 -3.52 -13.74 23.30
CA ARG A 13 -2.73 -13.17 24.41
C ARG A 13 -2.11 -11.82 24.04
N LEU A 14 -1.63 -11.64 22.82
CA LEU A 14 -1.15 -10.34 22.34
C LEU A 14 -2.30 -9.31 22.30
N LEU A 15 -3.47 -9.67 21.81
CA LEU A 15 -4.65 -8.78 21.80
C LEU A 15 -5.11 -8.41 23.23
N ILE A 16 -5.01 -9.35 24.19
CA ILE A 16 -5.37 -9.09 25.59
C ILE A 16 -4.29 -8.25 26.29
N VAL A 17 -3.02 -8.42 25.94
CA VAL A 17 -1.91 -7.60 26.48
C VAL A 17 -1.99 -6.18 25.93
N THR A 18 -2.33 -5.99 24.67
CA THR A 18 -2.49 -4.63 24.08
C THR A 18 -3.68 -3.87 24.65
N ALA A 19 -4.75 -4.56 25.08
CA ALA A 19 -5.90 -3.92 25.74
C ALA A 19 -5.59 -3.34 27.14
N ARG A 20 -4.41 -3.62 27.71
CA ARG A 20 -3.96 -3.11 29.02
C ARG A 20 -2.62 -2.38 28.99
N SER A 21 -1.84 -2.49 27.92
CA SER A 21 -0.55 -1.83 27.80
C SER A 21 -0.70 -0.47 27.11
N GLN A 22 -0.17 0.57 27.71
CA GLN A 22 -0.13 1.91 27.12
C GLN A 22 1.00 2.07 26.07
N SER A 23 1.81 1.04 25.87
CA SER A 23 2.89 1.02 24.90
C SER A 23 3.26 -0.40 24.45
N LEU A 24 3.85 -0.51 23.26
CA LEU A 24 4.55 -1.71 22.79
C LEU A 24 6.06 -1.55 22.98
N PRO A 25 6.79 -2.60 23.38
CA PRO A 25 8.24 -2.58 23.33
C PRO A 25 8.74 -2.20 21.92
N ASN A 26 9.79 -1.39 21.85
CA ASN A 26 10.48 -1.15 20.59
C ASN A 26 11.04 -2.48 20.07
N LEU A 27 10.93 -2.72 18.75
CA LEU A 27 11.35 -3.99 18.12
C LEU A 27 10.64 -5.23 18.67
N LEU A 28 9.37 -5.10 19.08
CA LEU A 28 8.57 -6.27 19.45
C LEU A 28 8.39 -7.19 18.22
N PRO A 29 8.86 -8.46 18.27
CA PRO A 29 8.67 -9.39 17.17
C PRO A 29 7.21 -9.80 17.03
N LEU A 30 6.59 -9.50 15.91
CA LEU A 30 5.21 -9.82 15.56
C LEU A 30 5.19 -10.94 14.51
N PRO A 31 4.59 -12.11 14.80
CA PRO A 31 4.66 -13.27 13.94
C PRO A 31 3.81 -13.08 12.66
N ASN A 32 4.33 -13.59 11.54
CA ASN A 32 3.60 -13.72 10.29
C ASN A 32 3.90 -15.08 9.60
N SER A 33 3.36 -15.28 8.38
CA SER A 33 3.54 -16.54 7.66
C SER A 33 5.00 -16.85 7.31
N SER A 34 5.87 -15.85 7.17
CA SER A 34 7.28 -15.99 6.76
C SER A 34 8.26 -15.92 7.92
N GLY A 35 7.87 -15.38 9.07
CA GLY A 35 8.74 -15.20 10.21
C GLY A 35 8.20 -14.17 11.17
N TRP A 36 8.96 -13.11 11.43
CA TRP A 36 8.59 -12.04 12.35
C TRP A 36 8.86 -10.67 11.75
N LEU A 37 7.83 -9.85 11.80
CA LEU A 37 7.90 -8.43 11.52
C LEU A 37 8.31 -7.68 12.79
N GLU A 38 9.08 -6.62 12.66
CA GLU A 38 9.37 -5.69 13.75
C GLU A 38 9.14 -4.25 13.31
N THR A 39 8.76 -3.41 14.27
CA THR A 39 8.70 -1.96 14.09
C THR A 39 9.72 -1.30 15.00
N TYR A 40 10.58 -0.47 14.43
CA TYR A 40 11.54 0.36 15.13
C TYR A 40 11.01 1.79 15.25
N ASN A 41 10.88 2.26 16.49
CA ASN A 41 10.69 3.67 16.79
C ASN A 41 12.07 4.36 16.77
N VAL A 42 12.27 5.29 15.84
CA VAL A 42 13.58 5.94 15.62
C VAL A 42 14.08 6.75 16.81
N ASN A 43 13.18 7.11 17.75
CA ASN A 43 13.55 7.75 19.01
C ASN A 43 14.08 6.75 20.05
N ASN A 44 14.22 5.48 19.68
CA ASN A 44 14.66 4.38 20.54
C ASN A 44 13.83 4.22 21.84
N ALA A 45 12.55 4.57 21.78
CA ALA A 45 11.59 4.50 22.89
C ALA A 45 10.51 3.45 22.60
N PRO A 46 9.77 2.96 23.59
CA PRO A 46 8.57 2.19 23.39
C PRO A 46 7.58 2.94 22.47
N ILE A 47 6.80 2.19 21.70
CA ILE A 47 5.76 2.76 20.83
C ILE A 47 4.53 3.04 21.71
N SER A 48 4.22 4.33 21.95
CA SER A 48 3.05 4.73 22.73
C SER A 48 1.75 4.35 22.00
N LEU A 49 0.78 3.83 22.75
CA LEU A 49 -0.56 3.51 22.27
C LEU A 49 -1.64 4.46 22.83
N THR A 50 -1.26 5.62 23.36
CA THR A 50 -2.17 6.56 24.03
C THR A 50 -2.35 7.89 23.30
N GLY A 51 -1.52 8.16 22.29
CA GLY A 51 -1.59 9.39 21.48
C GLY A 51 -2.86 9.48 20.64
N ALA A 52 -3.05 10.62 19.96
CA ALA A 52 -4.22 10.94 19.16
C ALA A 52 -4.51 9.88 18.07
N PHE A 53 -3.47 9.22 17.54
CA PHE A 53 -3.58 8.11 16.58
C PHE A 53 -4.43 6.94 17.12
N PHE A 54 -4.43 6.71 18.43
CA PHE A 54 -5.16 5.62 19.10
C PHE A 54 -6.48 6.05 19.73
N GLN A 55 -6.78 7.35 19.72
CA GLN A 55 -8.00 7.89 20.27
C GLN A 55 -9.11 7.95 19.22
N SER A 56 -10.36 7.68 19.63
CA SER A 56 -11.52 7.94 18.80
C SER A 56 -11.79 9.45 18.76
N LEU A 57 -11.34 10.09 17.69
CA LEU A 57 -11.52 11.54 17.48
C LEU A 57 -12.84 11.89 16.79
N GLY A 58 -13.61 10.87 16.41
CA GLY A 58 -14.91 11.03 15.73
C GLY A 58 -16.07 10.43 16.51
N THR A 59 -17.22 10.35 15.82
CA THR A 59 -18.49 9.93 16.43
C THR A 59 -18.78 8.45 16.30
N ASN A 60 -18.06 7.72 15.41
CA ASN A 60 -18.35 6.32 15.10
C ASN A 60 -17.46 5.30 15.85
N GLY A 61 -16.66 5.76 16.82
CA GLY A 61 -15.79 4.93 17.66
C GLY A 61 -14.48 4.47 17.01
N ARG A 62 -14.17 4.93 15.78
CA ARG A 62 -12.89 4.63 15.10
C ARG A 62 -11.77 5.54 15.58
N SER A 63 -10.58 4.98 15.62
CA SER A 63 -9.29 5.67 15.62
C SER A 63 -8.47 5.26 14.40
N CYS A 64 -7.32 5.89 14.13
CA CYS A 64 -6.40 5.44 13.08
C CYS A 64 -6.00 3.97 13.30
N ALA A 65 -5.75 3.58 14.56
CA ALA A 65 -5.42 2.22 14.95
C ALA A 65 -6.55 1.20 14.68
N SER A 66 -7.78 1.64 14.38
CA SER A 66 -8.85 0.73 13.94
C SER A 66 -8.52 0.03 12.62
N CYS A 67 -7.76 0.70 11.73
CA CYS A 67 -7.34 0.18 10.43
C CYS A 67 -5.82 -0.02 10.34
N HIS A 68 -5.01 0.63 11.17
CA HIS A 68 -3.56 0.57 11.12
C HIS A 68 -3.01 -0.25 12.29
N VAL A 69 -3.01 -1.59 12.11
CA VAL A 69 -2.70 -2.56 13.17
C VAL A 69 -1.23 -3.01 13.09
N PRO A 70 -0.46 -2.98 14.19
CA PRO A 70 0.97 -3.35 14.18
C PRO A 70 1.25 -4.75 13.62
N THR A 71 0.41 -5.75 13.93
CA THR A 71 0.56 -7.13 13.45
C THR A 71 0.40 -7.27 11.94
N ASP A 72 -0.31 -6.35 11.31
CA ASP A 72 -0.56 -6.32 9.88
C ASP A 72 0.37 -5.32 9.15
N GLY A 73 1.49 -4.96 9.78
CA GLY A 73 2.44 -3.99 9.23
C GLY A 73 1.87 -2.57 9.15
N TRP A 74 1.09 -2.17 10.17
CA TRP A 74 0.43 -0.87 10.27
C TRP A 74 -0.58 -0.57 9.14
N THR A 75 -1.25 -1.63 8.70
CA THR A 75 -2.41 -1.60 7.79
C THR A 75 -3.43 -2.65 8.26
N VAL A 76 -4.26 -3.19 7.37
CA VAL A 76 -5.14 -4.33 7.66
C VAL A 76 -4.80 -5.52 6.78
N SER A 77 -4.90 -6.73 7.32
CA SER A 77 -4.93 -7.96 6.56
C SER A 77 -6.36 -8.55 6.56
N ALA A 78 -6.71 -9.29 5.51
CA ALA A 78 -8.00 -9.99 5.48
C ALA A 78 -8.15 -10.95 6.67
N SER A 79 -7.07 -11.66 7.03
CA SER A 79 -7.06 -12.58 8.17
C SER A 79 -7.27 -11.88 9.52
N GLY A 80 -6.64 -10.71 9.71
CA GLY A 80 -6.83 -9.89 10.91
C GLY A 80 -8.27 -9.39 11.04
N VAL A 81 -8.85 -8.92 9.94
CA VAL A 81 -10.27 -8.48 9.90
C VAL A 81 -11.23 -9.64 10.17
N GLN A 82 -10.99 -10.82 9.58
CA GLN A 82 -11.80 -12.02 9.83
C GLN A 82 -11.78 -12.43 11.31
N LEU A 83 -10.60 -12.38 11.94
CA LEU A 83 -10.48 -12.66 13.37
C LEU A 83 -11.28 -11.66 14.21
N ARG A 84 -11.20 -10.36 13.91
CA ARG A 84 -11.97 -9.31 14.59
C ARG A 84 -13.48 -9.53 14.41
N PHE A 85 -13.90 -9.90 13.19
CA PHE A 85 -15.31 -10.24 12.93
C PHE A 85 -15.77 -11.44 13.76
N LEU A 86 -14.95 -12.49 13.83
CA LEU A 86 -15.26 -13.69 14.63
C LEU A 86 -15.43 -13.36 16.12
N LEU A 87 -14.55 -12.52 16.66
CA LEU A 87 -14.56 -12.14 18.08
C LEU A 87 -15.69 -11.18 18.45
N THR A 88 -16.10 -10.30 17.53
CA THR A 88 -17.06 -9.22 17.81
C THR A 88 -18.38 -9.37 17.04
N GLN A 89 -18.51 -10.40 16.21
CA GLN A 89 -19.65 -10.59 15.33
C GLN A 89 -19.91 -9.39 14.39
N GLY A 90 -18.85 -8.68 14.01
CA GLY A 90 -18.92 -7.49 13.15
C GLY A 90 -19.31 -6.20 13.87
N LEU A 91 -19.12 -6.13 15.20
CA LEU A 91 -19.36 -4.93 16.00
C LEU A 91 -18.09 -4.12 16.31
N ASP A 92 -16.92 -4.64 15.98
CA ASP A 92 -15.67 -3.90 16.09
C ASP A 92 -15.74 -2.57 15.30
N PRO A 93 -15.10 -1.49 15.79
CA PRO A 93 -15.11 -0.19 15.12
C PRO A 93 -14.68 -0.18 13.64
N ILE A 94 -13.90 -1.16 13.17
CA ILE A 94 -13.57 -1.25 11.74
C ILE A 94 -14.81 -1.47 10.86
N PHE A 95 -15.85 -2.15 11.40
CA PHE A 95 -17.08 -2.44 10.69
C PHE A 95 -18.05 -1.27 10.82
N ARG A 96 -17.87 -0.24 10.01
CA ARG A 96 -18.78 0.91 9.89
C ARG A 96 -19.26 1.03 8.46
N THR A 97 -20.48 1.51 8.29
CA THR A 97 -21.15 1.51 6.99
C THR A 97 -20.70 2.63 6.06
N ASN A 98 -20.08 3.68 6.60
CA ASN A 98 -19.60 4.80 5.78
C ASN A 98 -18.55 4.39 4.74
N ASP A 99 -17.65 3.46 5.08
CA ASP A 99 -16.55 3.03 4.20
C ASP A 99 -16.10 1.57 4.39
N GLY A 100 -16.44 0.92 5.51
CA GLY A 100 -16.14 -0.49 5.76
C GLY A 100 -17.09 -1.45 5.04
N SER A 101 -18.29 -1.00 4.71
CA SER A 101 -19.25 -1.79 3.95
C SER A 101 -19.02 -1.68 2.44
N ASN A 102 -19.52 -2.68 1.71
CA ASN A 102 -19.43 -2.71 0.24
C ASN A 102 -20.28 -1.59 -0.40
N CYS A 103 -21.34 -1.17 0.26
CA CYS A 103 -22.14 0.01 -0.08
C CYS A 103 -22.64 0.67 1.21
N ASP A 104 -22.98 1.94 1.18
CA ASP A 104 -23.58 2.67 2.30
C ASP A 104 -25.11 2.78 2.20
N GLN A 105 -25.68 2.26 1.13
CA GLN A 105 -27.11 2.29 0.83
C GLN A 105 -27.69 0.88 0.78
N ASN A 106 -28.92 0.73 1.25
CA ASN A 106 -29.69 -0.52 1.15
C ASN A 106 -28.98 -1.76 1.72
N ILE A 107 -28.26 -1.59 2.84
CA ILE A 107 -27.55 -2.66 3.51
C ILE A 107 -28.19 -3.00 4.86
N ASP A 108 -28.28 -4.30 5.15
CA ASP A 108 -28.71 -4.80 6.45
C ASP A 108 -27.50 -5.14 7.34
N THR A 109 -27.37 -4.45 8.46
CA THR A 109 -26.37 -4.74 9.48
C THR A 109 -26.99 -5.18 10.81
N SER A 110 -28.30 -5.47 10.84
CA SER A 110 -29.03 -5.87 12.05
C SER A 110 -28.62 -7.27 12.54
N SER A 111 -28.34 -8.19 11.61
CA SER A 111 -27.93 -9.56 11.90
C SER A 111 -26.44 -9.79 11.65
N VAL A 112 -25.88 -10.84 12.25
CA VAL A 112 -24.49 -11.28 11.98
C VAL A 112 -24.31 -11.63 10.51
N GLN A 113 -25.31 -12.26 9.89
CA GLN A 113 -25.27 -12.63 8.48
C GLN A 113 -25.32 -11.39 7.59
N GLY A 114 -26.20 -10.42 7.89
CA GLY A 114 -26.27 -9.15 7.18
C GLY A 114 -24.94 -8.39 7.26
N ARG A 115 -24.35 -8.28 8.46
CA ARG A 115 -23.01 -7.70 8.64
C ARG A 115 -21.94 -8.42 7.82
N ARG A 116 -21.96 -9.76 7.77
CA ARG A 116 -21.01 -10.54 6.97
C ARG A 116 -21.12 -10.24 5.48
N GLN A 117 -22.33 -10.04 4.97
CA GLN A 117 -22.59 -9.66 3.58
C GLN A 117 -22.17 -8.20 3.33
N ALA A 118 -22.58 -7.28 4.19
CA ALA A 118 -22.27 -5.86 4.09
C ALA A 118 -20.77 -5.58 4.06
N TYR A 119 -19.98 -6.32 4.85
CA TYR A 119 -18.52 -6.14 4.99
C TYR A 119 -17.70 -7.19 4.23
N SER A 120 -18.27 -7.85 3.21
CA SER A 120 -17.61 -8.99 2.58
C SER A 120 -16.29 -8.64 1.90
N LEU A 121 -16.13 -7.49 1.28
CA LEU A 121 -14.85 -7.04 0.70
C LEU A 121 -13.79 -6.76 1.76
N LEU A 122 -14.17 -6.12 2.85
CA LEU A 122 -13.28 -5.88 3.97
C LEU A 122 -12.82 -7.22 4.59
N LEU A 123 -13.73 -8.18 4.73
CA LEU A 123 -13.44 -9.51 5.27
C LEU A 123 -12.57 -10.37 4.34
N GLN A 124 -12.82 -10.33 3.04
CA GLN A 124 -12.15 -11.22 2.10
C GLN A 124 -10.82 -10.66 1.60
N ARG A 125 -10.74 -9.33 1.47
CA ARG A 125 -9.62 -8.66 0.79
C ARG A 125 -9.03 -7.46 1.57
N GLY A 126 -9.57 -7.14 2.75
CA GLY A 126 -9.13 -5.98 3.54
C GLY A 126 -9.32 -4.66 2.78
N LEU A 127 -10.39 -4.56 1.99
CA LEU A 127 -10.72 -3.36 1.20
C LEU A 127 -11.69 -2.48 1.97
N ILE A 128 -11.48 -1.18 1.85
CA ILE A 128 -12.44 -0.15 2.24
C ILE A 128 -13.00 0.55 1.00
N ARG A 129 -14.22 1.05 1.10
CA ARG A 129 -14.85 1.86 0.06
C ARG A 129 -14.29 3.30 0.12
N VAL A 130 -13.87 3.80 -1.02
CA VAL A 130 -13.45 5.19 -1.21
C VAL A 130 -14.38 5.82 -2.23
N ALA A 131 -15.20 6.77 -1.80
CA ALA A 131 -16.14 7.46 -2.66
C ALA A 131 -15.59 8.83 -3.06
N LEU A 132 -15.51 9.11 -4.36
CA LEU A 132 -15.02 10.37 -4.92
C LEU A 132 -15.92 10.82 -6.07
N SER A 133 -16.19 12.12 -6.13
CA SER A 133 -16.83 12.76 -7.29
C SER A 133 -15.81 13.07 -8.38
N LEU A 134 -16.29 13.28 -9.61
CA LEU A 134 -15.46 13.82 -10.67
C LEU A 134 -15.16 15.30 -10.39
N PRO A 135 -13.94 15.77 -10.72
CA PRO A 135 -13.66 17.21 -10.82
C PRO A 135 -14.63 17.90 -11.79
N ALA A 136 -15.02 19.14 -11.47
CA ALA A 136 -15.99 19.87 -12.29
C ALA A 136 -15.51 20.17 -13.72
N ASP A 137 -14.19 20.23 -13.90
CA ASP A 137 -13.49 20.49 -15.16
C ASP A 137 -12.90 19.21 -15.80
N ALA A 138 -13.45 18.03 -15.44
CA ALA A 138 -12.95 16.78 -15.97
C ALA A 138 -13.07 16.69 -17.50
N GLU A 139 -12.01 16.20 -18.15
CA GLU A 139 -11.94 15.91 -19.58
C GLU A 139 -12.84 14.74 -20.00
N PHE A 140 -13.49 14.09 -19.06
CA PHE A 140 -14.33 12.90 -19.24
C PHE A 140 -15.59 12.94 -18.40
N SER A 141 -16.56 12.15 -18.77
CA SER A 141 -17.80 11.91 -18.04
C SER A 141 -17.99 10.43 -17.75
N VAL A 142 -18.88 10.11 -16.79
CA VAL A 142 -19.24 8.73 -16.45
C VAL A 142 -20.47 8.34 -17.23
N GLN A 143 -20.33 7.41 -18.18
CA GLN A 143 -21.45 6.88 -18.97
C GLN A 143 -22.28 5.87 -18.15
N SER A 144 -21.59 4.97 -17.43
CA SER A 144 -22.26 3.97 -16.61
C SER A 144 -21.36 3.46 -15.47
N VAL A 145 -22.00 2.98 -14.42
CA VAL A 145 -21.37 2.26 -13.32
C VAL A 145 -22.06 0.91 -13.18
N SER A 146 -21.29 -0.17 -13.21
CA SER A 146 -21.75 -1.52 -12.86
C SER A 146 -21.06 -1.94 -11.57
N ASN A 147 -21.75 -1.84 -10.44
CA ASN A 147 -21.22 -2.19 -9.14
C ASN A 147 -21.96 -3.41 -8.58
N PRO A 148 -21.27 -4.54 -8.30
CA PRO A 148 -21.87 -5.77 -7.78
C PRO A 148 -22.65 -5.59 -6.47
N TYR A 149 -22.41 -4.49 -5.75
CA TYR A 149 -23.00 -4.21 -4.43
C TYR A 149 -24.08 -3.14 -4.44
N GLY A 150 -24.47 -2.64 -5.62
CA GLY A 150 -25.58 -1.70 -5.79
C GLY A 150 -25.22 -0.21 -5.67
N CYS A 151 -23.97 0.16 -5.41
CA CYS A 151 -23.51 1.56 -5.44
C CYS A 151 -23.22 2.00 -6.89
N ASN A 152 -24.28 2.31 -7.66
CA ASN A 152 -24.19 2.64 -9.09
C ASN A 152 -24.30 4.15 -9.37
N ASP A 153 -24.03 5.01 -8.39
CA ASP A 153 -24.07 6.46 -8.55
C ASP A 153 -22.97 6.92 -9.51
N THR A 154 -23.33 7.66 -10.56
CA THR A 154 -22.42 8.22 -11.54
C THR A 154 -21.82 9.55 -11.11
N SER A 155 -22.37 10.20 -10.08
CA SER A 155 -21.86 11.46 -9.52
C SER A 155 -20.86 11.24 -8.40
N MET A 156 -20.92 10.07 -7.73
CA MET A 156 -20.06 9.68 -6.62
C MET A 156 -19.56 8.25 -6.82
N LEU A 157 -18.39 8.11 -7.41
CA LEU A 157 -17.82 6.79 -7.75
C LEU A 157 -17.30 6.08 -6.51
N SER A 158 -17.75 4.85 -6.29
CA SER A 158 -17.33 4.01 -5.16
C SER A 158 -16.24 3.03 -5.61
N MET A 159 -14.96 3.34 -5.36
CA MET A 159 -13.83 2.44 -5.53
C MET A 159 -13.57 1.64 -4.25
N TYR A 160 -12.85 0.52 -4.39
CA TYR A 160 -12.47 -0.33 -3.25
C TYR A 160 -10.95 -0.45 -3.19
N ARG A 161 -10.35 0.09 -2.13
CA ARG A 161 -8.90 0.19 -2.01
C ARG A 161 -8.39 -0.36 -0.69
N ARG A 162 -7.18 -0.88 -0.72
CA ARG A 162 -6.44 -1.30 0.47
C ARG A 162 -5.97 -0.07 1.26
N PRO A 163 -6.18 0.01 2.56
CA PRO A 163 -5.49 1.00 3.39
C PRO A 163 -3.97 0.88 3.23
N LEU A 164 -3.31 2.00 2.98
CA LEU A 164 -1.85 2.07 2.95
C LEU A 164 -1.28 1.97 4.37
N PRO A 165 -0.06 1.43 4.57
CA PRO A 165 0.54 1.38 5.90
C PRO A 165 0.82 2.76 6.48
N ALA A 166 0.52 2.97 7.78
CA ALA A 166 0.90 4.16 8.56
C ALA A 166 2.31 4.02 9.16
N THR A 167 3.25 3.52 8.38
CA THR A 167 4.66 3.33 8.76
C THR A 167 5.56 3.53 7.54
N ASN A 168 6.83 3.78 7.76
CA ASN A 168 7.80 4.07 6.70
C ASN A 168 7.49 5.35 5.92
N LEU A 169 6.66 6.25 6.46
CA LEU A 169 6.16 7.41 5.74
C LEU A 169 7.25 8.41 5.37
N ALA A 170 8.37 8.44 6.10
CA ALA A 170 9.53 9.27 5.75
C ALA A 170 10.16 8.92 4.38
N PHE A 171 9.74 7.83 3.75
CA PHE A 171 10.20 7.42 2.42
C PHE A 171 9.18 7.72 1.31
N LEU A 172 8.10 8.44 1.59
CA LEU A 172 7.05 8.70 0.60
C LEU A 172 7.48 9.78 -0.40
N SER A 173 7.22 9.53 -1.68
CA SER A 173 7.19 10.53 -2.73
C SER A 173 5.79 11.12 -2.95
N THR A 174 4.75 10.40 -2.51
CA THR A 174 3.34 10.76 -2.71
C THR A 174 2.47 10.14 -1.64
N VAL A 175 1.51 10.89 -1.10
CA VAL A 175 0.56 10.43 -0.08
C VAL A 175 -0.74 9.99 -0.75
N MET A 176 -1.33 8.88 -0.33
CA MET A 176 -2.48 8.13 -0.89
C MET A 176 -2.19 7.47 -2.25
N TRP A 177 -3.06 6.51 -2.64
CA TRP A 177 -2.91 5.77 -3.90
C TRP A 177 -2.99 6.67 -5.13
N ASP A 178 -3.88 7.64 -5.13
CA ASP A 178 -4.12 8.63 -6.19
C ASP A 178 -3.34 9.94 -6.00
N GLY A 179 -2.59 10.06 -4.91
CA GLY A 179 -1.79 11.24 -4.58
C GLY A 179 -2.63 12.47 -4.16
N ARG A 180 -3.90 12.29 -3.80
CA ARG A 180 -4.80 13.41 -3.49
C ARG A 180 -4.32 14.29 -2.32
N GLU A 181 -3.63 13.69 -1.35
CA GLU A 181 -3.10 14.43 -0.20
C GLU A 181 -1.82 15.21 -0.51
N SER A 182 -1.12 14.85 -1.60
CA SER A 182 0.05 15.57 -2.10
C SER A 182 -0.29 16.59 -3.20
N THR A 183 -1.58 16.91 -3.39
CA THR A 183 -2.06 17.81 -4.43
C THR A 183 -2.66 19.05 -3.80
N PRO A 184 -2.02 20.23 -3.92
CA PRO A 184 -2.64 21.46 -3.52
C PRO A 184 -3.98 21.68 -4.25
N PRO A 185 -5.04 22.08 -3.57
CA PRO A 185 -6.37 22.26 -4.17
C PRO A 185 -6.40 23.21 -5.37
N SER A 186 -5.45 24.17 -5.43
CA SER A 186 -5.38 25.19 -6.48
C SER A 186 -4.69 24.75 -7.76
N THR A 187 -3.96 23.63 -7.78
CA THR A 187 -3.09 23.28 -8.91
C THR A 187 -3.41 21.94 -9.58
N GLN A 188 -4.14 21.06 -8.91
CA GLN A 188 -4.38 19.67 -9.35
C GLN A 188 -3.09 18.91 -9.76
N LYS A 189 -1.95 19.45 -9.39
CA LYS A 189 -0.62 18.92 -9.70
C LYS A 189 0.03 18.41 -8.41
N ILE A 190 0.54 17.18 -8.43
CA ILE A 190 1.35 16.67 -7.34
C ILE A 190 2.57 17.56 -7.18
N THR A 191 2.77 18.09 -5.97
CA THR A 191 3.97 18.80 -5.61
C THR A 191 4.98 17.80 -5.06
N TYR A 192 6.23 17.88 -5.49
CA TYR A 192 7.28 17.03 -4.96
C TYR A 192 7.50 17.33 -3.48
N PRO A 193 7.28 16.36 -2.57
CA PRO A 193 7.47 16.61 -1.15
C PRO A 193 8.95 16.74 -0.82
N ASP A 194 9.33 17.84 -0.21
CA ASP A 194 10.47 17.87 0.69
C ASP A 194 10.00 17.47 2.09
N THR A 195 10.87 17.49 3.10
CA THR A 195 10.47 17.11 4.46
C THR A 195 9.34 17.97 5.00
N GLY A 196 9.34 19.27 4.73
CA GLY A 196 8.30 20.20 5.19
C GLY A 196 6.96 19.97 4.48
N GLN A 197 7.00 19.76 3.17
CA GLN A 197 5.85 19.46 2.35
C GLN A 197 5.20 18.14 2.79
N LEU A 198 5.97 17.06 2.96
CA LEU A 198 5.46 15.75 3.39
C LEU A 198 4.73 15.84 4.74
N LEU A 199 5.27 16.60 5.70
CA LEU A 199 4.60 16.80 7.00
C LEU A 199 3.26 17.51 6.83
N GLY A 200 3.17 18.49 5.93
CA GLY A 200 1.92 19.17 5.57
C GLY A 200 0.91 18.24 4.90
N ASP A 201 1.37 17.41 3.96
CA ASP A 201 0.53 16.41 3.27
C ASP A 201 -0.04 15.37 4.26
N LEU A 202 0.78 14.89 5.19
CA LEU A 202 0.34 13.96 6.24
C LEU A 202 -0.60 14.63 7.24
N ALA A 203 -0.40 15.91 7.56
CA ALA A 203 -1.31 16.67 8.40
C ALA A 203 -2.69 16.83 7.74
N HIS A 204 -2.73 17.11 6.45
CA HIS A 204 -3.96 17.16 5.68
C HIS A 204 -4.65 15.79 5.64
N GLN A 205 -3.89 14.72 5.37
CA GLN A 205 -4.40 13.36 5.40
C GLN A 205 -4.99 12.96 6.75
N ALA A 206 -4.33 13.33 7.87
CA ALA A 206 -4.83 13.05 9.21
C ALA A 206 -6.16 13.78 9.50
N MET A 207 -6.33 15.00 8.99
CA MET A 207 -7.57 15.76 9.06
C MET A 207 -8.68 15.08 8.25
N ASP A 208 -8.41 14.72 7.00
CA ASP A 208 -9.38 14.07 6.11
C ASP A 208 -9.77 12.67 6.60
N ALA A 209 -8.83 11.90 7.13
CA ALA A 209 -9.13 10.60 7.74
C ALA A 209 -10.02 10.74 8.99
N THR A 210 -9.82 11.77 9.79
CA THR A 210 -10.65 11.99 10.98
C THR A 210 -12.06 12.43 10.62
N THR A 211 -12.21 13.33 9.67
CA THR A 211 -13.53 13.82 9.23
C THR A 211 -14.29 12.77 8.41
N GLY A 212 -13.63 12.05 7.51
CA GLY A 212 -14.22 11.03 6.66
C GLY A 212 -14.41 9.68 7.36
N HIS A 213 -13.30 9.01 7.73
CA HIS A 213 -13.36 7.65 8.25
C HIS A 213 -13.92 7.57 9.68
N ALA A 214 -13.55 8.50 10.56
CA ALA A 214 -14.03 8.54 11.94
C ALA A 214 -15.31 9.40 12.11
N GLN A 215 -15.74 10.10 11.07
CA GLN A 215 -16.92 10.99 11.08
C GLN A 215 -16.83 12.04 12.22
N GLY A 216 -15.66 12.62 12.38
CA GLY A 216 -15.35 13.61 13.40
C GLY A 216 -15.43 15.06 12.93
N ALA A 217 -15.34 15.97 13.86
CA ALA A 217 -14.95 17.34 13.56
C ALA A 217 -13.44 17.38 13.22
N PRO A 218 -12.95 18.41 12.52
CA PRO A 218 -11.52 18.57 12.29
C PRO A 218 -10.74 18.48 13.60
N PRO A 219 -9.68 17.64 13.67
CA PRO A 219 -8.88 17.53 14.88
C PRO A 219 -8.12 18.84 15.17
N THR A 220 -7.77 19.05 16.42
CA THR A 220 -6.98 20.23 16.81
C THR A 220 -5.56 20.15 16.20
N PRO A 221 -4.87 21.28 16.01
CA PRO A 221 -3.48 21.27 15.53
C PRO A 221 -2.55 20.41 16.38
N ALA A 222 -2.77 20.32 17.69
CA ALA A 222 -1.98 19.48 18.58
C ALA A 222 -2.22 17.98 18.33
N GLN A 223 -3.47 17.59 18.05
CA GLN A 223 -3.81 16.19 17.70
C GLN A 223 -3.23 15.80 16.33
N ILE A 224 -3.31 16.68 15.34
CA ILE A 224 -2.69 16.47 14.01
C ILE A 224 -1.19 16.29 14.18
N GLN A 225 -0.52 17.17 14.90
CA GLN A 225 0.92 17.09 15.12
C GLN A 225 1.32 15.80 15.85
N ASP A 226 0.53 15.35 16.83
CA ASP A 226 0.76 14.10 17.56
C ASP A 226 0.64 12.89 16.62
N ILE A 227 -0.37 12.87 15.74
CA ILE A 227 -0.54 11.80 14.73
C ILE A 227 0.66 11.78 13.77
N VAL A 228 1.01 12.89 13.16
CA VAL A 228 2.09 12.99 12.20
C VAL A 228 3.44 12.63 12.84
N ASN A 229 3.72 13.14 14.04
CA ASN A 229 4.93 12.79 14.77
C ASN A 229 5.01 11.28 15.04
N PHE A 230 3.90 10.67 15.47
CA PHE A 230 3.83 9.23 15.70
C PHE A 230 4.19 8.45 14.42
N GLU A 231 3.50 8.71 13.32
CA GLU A 231 3.69 8.02 12.05
C GLU A 231 5.12 8.18 11.50
N MET A 232 5.69 9.37 11.62
CA MET A 232 7.04 9.68 11.14
C MET A 232 8.15 8.98 11.94
N THR A 233 7.87 8.50 13.15
CA THR A 233 8.86 7.75 13.95
C THR A 233 8.96 6.27 13.62
N LEU A 234 7.99 5.71 12.90
CA LEU A 234 7.91 4.26 12.70
C LEU A 234 8.68 3.78 11.47
N ARG A 235 9.51 2.76 11.66
CA ARG A 235 10.16 1.99 10.59
C ARG A 235 9.81 0.52 10.76
N THR A 236 9.17 -0.07 9.77
CA THR A 236 8.68 -1.45 9.84
C THR A 236 9.24 -2.27 8.69
N ALA A 237 9.79 -3.43 9.01
CA ALA A 237 10.30 -4.39 8.03
C ALA A 237 10.28 -5.80 8.61
N GLN A 238 10.39 -6.80 7.75
CA GLN A 238 10.68 -8.15 8.18
C GLN A 238 12.05 -8.17 8.88
N ALA A 239 12.11 -8.76 10.08
CA ALA A 239 13.34 -8.83 10.88
C ALA A 239 13.92 -10.24 10.94
N ILE A 240 13.05 -11.25 10.93
CA ILE A 240 13.44 -12.66 11.03
C ILE A 240 12.66 -13.46 9.98
N ASP A 241 13.39 -14.24 9.19
CA ASP A 241 12.82 -15.29 8.34
C ASP A 241 12.88 -16.65 9.05
N LYS A 242 11.85 -17.48 8.93
CA LYS A 242 11.76 -18.79 9.63
C LYS A 242 12.89 -19.76 9.30
N ARG A 243 13.53 -19.62 8.12
CA ARG A 243 14.56 -20.51 7.61
C ARG A 243 15.94 -19.86 7.58
N ALA A 244 16.00 -18.57 7.22
CA ALA A 244 17.26 -17.83 7.12
C ALA A 244 17.74 -17.25 8.47
N GLY A 245 16.84 -17.13 9.47
CA GLY A 245 17.13 -16.51 10.75
C GLY A 245 17.04 -14.98 10.69
N PHE A 246 17.83 -14.30 11.51
CA PHE A 246 17.86 -12.85 11.54
C PHE A 246 18.33 -12.26 10.21
N LEU A 247 17.56 -11.31 9.67
CA LEU A 247 17.80 -10.71 8.35
C LEU A 247 18.93 -9.67 8.35
N ASN A 248 19.45 -9.32 9.50
CA ASN A 248 20.61 -8.47 9.70
C ASN A 248 21.88 -9.24 10.12
N ASP A 249 21.86 -10.57 10.04
CA ASP A 249 22.98 -11.44 10.42
C ASP A 249 23.95 -11.67 9.25
N GLY A 250 25.22 -12.04 9.54
CA GLY A 250 26.22 -12.35 8.53
C GLY A 250 26.46 -11.18 7.56
N GLN A 251 26.54 -9.96 8.05
CA GLN A 251 26.74 -8.70 7.30
C GLN A 251 25.56 -8.28 6.39
N ALA A 252 24.42 -8.99 6.41
CA ALA A 252 23.22 -8.51 5.75
C ALA A 252 22.66 -7.27 6.48
N THR A 253 21.90 -6.45 5.75
CA THR A 253 21.37 -5.17 6.24
C THR A 253 19.84 -5.11 6.24
N GLY A 254 19.17 -6.27 6.36
CA GLY A 254 17.73 -6.36 6.51
C GLY A 254 17.22 -5.82 7.85
N GLY A 255 15.90 -5.81 8.02
CA GLY A 255 15.25 -5.38 9.24
C GLY A 255 15.01 -3.87 9.37
N PRO A 256 14.22 -3.44 10.38
CA PRO A 256 13.75 -2.07 10.50
C PRO A 256 14.82 -1.09 11.01
N VAL A 257 15.78 -1.54 11.80
CA VAL A 257 16.86 -0.68 12.33
C VAL A 257 17.76 -0.17 11.21
N LYS A 258 18.13 -1.05 10.28
CA LYS A 258 18.93 -0.66 9.11
C LYS A 258 18.11 0.18 8.14
N LEU A 259 16.83 -0.12 7.98
CA LEU A 259 15.92 0.71 7.21
C LEU A 259 15.85 2.15 7.76
N ALA A 260 15.88 2.33 9.08
CA ALA A 260 15.85 3.65 9.70
C ALA A 260 17.06 4.54 9.33
N SER A 261 18.19 3.93 8.96
CA SER A 261 19.38 4.65 8.49
C SER A 261 19.39 4.90 6.98
N GLN A 262 18.40 4.38 6.24
CA GLN A 262 18.30 4.59 4.79
C GLN A 262 18.00 6.06 4.50
N LYS A 263 18.82 6.68 3.67
CA LYS A 263 18.55 8.03 3.15
C LYS A 263 17.44 7.98 2.12
N PHE A 264 16.58 8.98 2.16
CA PHE A 264 15.57 9.19 1.14
C PHE A 264 15.35 10.69 0.88
N PHE A 265 15.15 11.02 -0.36
CA PHE A 265 14.59 12.27 -0.87
C PHE A 265 13.95 11.97 -2.23
N VAL A 266 12.99 12.77 -2.63
CA VAL A 266 12.30 12.58 -3.91
C VAL A 266 13.28 12.69 -5.06
N GLY A 267 13.24 11.71 -5.98
CA GLY A 267 14.16 11.61 -7.10
C GLY A 267 15.55 11.05 -6.77
N ILE A 268 15.74 10.44 -5.58
CA ILE A 268 17.05 9.90 -5.14
C ILE A 268 17.70 8.94 -6.16
N ASN A 269 16.89 8.26 -6.95
CA ASN A 269 17.33 7.30 -7.96
C ASN A 269 16.36 7.27 -9.15
N ASP A 270 15.85 8.45 -9.54
CA ASP A 270 14.91 8.58 -10.64
C ASP A 270 15.44 7.91 -11.93
N SER A 271 14.65 6.99 -12.49
CA SER A 271 14.98 6.28 -13.73
C SER A 271 14.95 7.19 -14.97
N PHE A 272 14.23 8.31 -14.89
CA PHE A 272 14.00 9.22 -16.01
C PHE A 272 14.10 10.69 -15.57
N PRO A 273 15.27 11.14 -15.06
CA PRO A 273 15.39 12.45 -14.40
C PRO A 273 15.07 13.62 -15.31
N ALA A 274 15.29 13.49 -16.62
CA ALA A 274 14.94 14.54 -17.60
C ALA A 274 13.43 14.66 -17.85
N SER A 275 12.67 13.61 -17.59
CA SER A 275 11.23 13.53 -17.92
C SER A 275 10.34 13.74 -16.71
N PHE A 276 10.70 13.17 -15.56
CA PHE A 276 9.96 13.36 -14.29
C PHE A 276 10.44 14.57 -13.50
N GLY A 277 11.62 15.10 -13.84
CA GLY A 277 11.98 16.45 -13.49
C GLY A 277 12.61 16.65 -12.13
N PHE A 278 12.97 15.61 -11.40
CA PHE A 278 13.64 15.83 -10.14
C PHE A 278 14.73 14.78 -9.84
N ASN A 279 15.96 15.21 -10.02
CA ASN A 279 17.16 14.51 -9.53
C ASN A 279 18.11 15.56 -8.96
N PRO A 280 17.98 15.91 -7.66
CA PRO A 280 18.72 17.03 -7.07
C PRO A 280 20.22 16.83 -7.03
N THR A 281 20.70 15.59 -7.17
CA THR A 281 22.14 15.26 -7.11
C THR A 281 22.76 15.13 -8.50
N GLY A 282 21.96 15.01 -9.56
CA GLY A 282 22.45 14.68 -10.91
C GLY A 282 23.03 13.27 -11.03
N ALA A 283 22.85 12.41 -10.03
CA ALA A 283 23.36 11.04 -10.04
C ALA A 283 22.65 10.21 -11.14
N ALA A 284 23.41 9.36 -11.83
CA ALA A 284 22.83 8.42 -12.78
C ALA A 284 21.97 7.38 -12.06
N PHE A 285 20.93 6.88 -12.74
CA PHE A 285 20.11 5.78 -12.24
C PHE A 285 20.97 4.55 -11.92
N ASN A 286 20.78 4.01 -10.72
CA ASN A 286 21.42 2.77 -10.27
C ASN A 286 20.37 1.64 -10.27
N PRO A 287 20.50 0.63 -11.13
CA PRO A 287 19.54 -0.50 -11.18
C PRO A 287 19.67 -1.45 -9.98
N ASN A 288 20.73 -1.37 -9.17
CA ASN A 288 20.88 -2.14 -7.94
C ASN A 288 20.07 -1.49 -6.81
N ILE A 289 18.75 -1.62 -6.89
CA ILE A 289 17.81 -0.98 -5.95
C ILE A 289 17.97 -1.55 -4.54
N PHE A 290 18.16 -2.86 -4.43
CA PHE A 290 18.37 -3.55 -3.17
C PHE A 290 19.77 -4.15 -3.08
N ASP A 291 20.46 -3.88 -1.99
CA ASP A 291 21.75 -4.46 -1.62
C ASP A 291 21.73 -5.19 -0.26
N LEU A 292 20.54 -5.30 0.34
CA LEU A 292 20.32 -5.79 1.71
C LEU A 292 20.98 -7.14 2.01
N PHE A 293 21.03 -8.02 1.01
CA PHE A 293 21.47 -9.41 1.15
C PHE A 293 22.68 -9.74 0.28
N ASP A 294 23.46 -8.77 -0.13
CA ASP A 294 24.66 -8.97 -0.95
C ASP A 294 25.68 -9.88 -0.26
N ALA A 295 25.83 -9.75 1.04
CA ALA A 295 26.70 -10.61 1.85
C ALA A 295 26.28 -12.10 1.83
N TRP A 296 25.03 -12.40 1.44
CA TRP A 296 24.51 -13.76 1.39
C TRP A 296 24.60 -14.44 0.02
N LYS A 297 25.15 -13.77 -0.99
CA LYS A 297 25.29 -14.34 -2.36
C LYS A 297 26.04 -15.67 -2.37
N ASN A 298 27.03 -15.83 -1.51
CA ASN A 298 27.85 -17.04 -1.38
C ASN A 298 27.59 -17.80 -0.06
N SER A 299 26.45 -17.60 0.56
CA SER A 299 26.12 -18.24 1.84
C SER A 299 25.97 -19.76 1.69
N GLN A 300 26.52 -20.51 2.63
CA GLN A 300 26.30 -21.97 2.74
C GLN A 300 24.87 -22.29 3.18
N SER A 301 24.16 -21.36 3.81
CA SER A 301 22.73 -21.51 4.11
C SER A 301 21.91 -21.39 2.82
N SER A 302 21.24 -22.48 2.44
CA SER A 302 20.39 -22.50 1.25
C SER A 302 19.25 -21.48 1.30
N ALA A 303 18.74 -21.16 2.51
CA ALA A 303 17.69 -20.16 2.71
C ALA A 303 18.22 -18.73 2.49
N ARG A 304 19.40 -18.39 3.06
CA ARG A 304 20.05 -17.09 2.85
C ARG A 304 20.43 -16.88 1.38
N ALA A 305 21.07 -17.88 0.76
CA ALA A 305 21.41 -17.85 -0.66
C ALA A 305 20.17 -17.68 -1.57
N ARG A 306 19.03 -18.27 -1.18
CA ARG A 306 17.75 -18.08 -1.89
C ARG A 306 17.29 -16.62 -1.87
N ILE A 307 17.29 -15.98 -0.70
CA ILE A 307 16.92 -14.57 -0.53
C ILE A 307 17.85 -13.68 -1.38
N ALA A 308 19.15 -13.88 -1.33
CA ALA A 308 20.11 -13.13 -2.12
C ALA A 308 19.93 -13.29 -3.64
N ARG A 309 19.60 -14.50 -4.11
CA ARG A 309 19.25 -14.71 -5.54
C ARG A 309 17.97 -14.00 -5.92
N GLY A 310 16.95 -14.01 -5.05
CA GLY A 310 15.71 -13.26 -5.26
C GLY A 310 15.96 -11.75 -5.39
N GLN A 311 16.82 -11.18 -4.55
CA GLN A 311 17.29 -9.80 -4.66
C GLN A 311 17.98 -9.55 -6.02
N THR A 312 18.85 -10.44 -6.45
CA THR A 312 19.51 -10.33 -7.76
C THR A 312 18.49 -10.35 -8.90
N ILE A 313 17.49 -11.25 -8.85
CA ILE A 313 16.42 -11.32 -9.84
C ILE A 313 15.66 -10.00 -9.90
N PHE A 314 15.29 -9.44 -8.75
CA PHE A 314 14.58 -8.15 -8.68
C PHE A 314 15.37 -7.03 -9.35
N ASN A 315 16.65 -6.94 -9.07
CA ASN A 315 17.51 -5.88 -9.60
C ASN A 315 17.87 -6.05 -11.09
N SER A 316 17.93 -7.29 -11.60
CA SER A 316 18.60 -7.54 -12.89
C SER A 316 17.79 -8.32 -13.92
N LYS A 317 16.63 -8.90 -13.55
CA LYS A 317 15.81 -9.64 -14.54
C LYS A 317 15.28 -8.66 -15.58
N PRO A 318 15.62 -8.82 -16.88
CA PRO A 318 15.14 -7.92 -17.92
C PRO A 318 13.64 -8.07 -18.14
N ILE A 319 12.96 -6.95 -18.26
CA ILE A 319 11.52 -6.84 -18.51
C ILE A 319 11.32 -5.85 -19.65
N THR A 320 10.51 -6.19 -20.64
CA THR A 320 10.08 -5.24 -21.67
C THR A 320 8.97 -4.37 -21.09
N ILE A 321 9.27 -3.10 -20.87
CA ILE A 321 8.32 -2.11 -20.36
C ILE A 321 7.67 -1.40 -21.53
N SER A 322 6.36 -1.62 -21.72
CA SER A 322 5.55 -1.02 -22.78
C SER A 322 4.11 -0.84 -22.33
N GLY A 323 3.42 0.16 -22.87
CA GLY A 323 2.02 0.44 -22.57
C GLY A 323 1.77 0.81 -21.11
N VAL A 324 2.76 1.36 -20.40
CA VAL A 324 2.62 1.87 -19.02
C VAL A 324 2.32 3.36 -19.12
N ALA A 325 1.06 3.73 -18.85
CA ALA A 325 0.70 5.15 -18.80
C ALA A 325 1.39 5.82 -17.59
N GLY A 326 2.00 6.95 -17.86
CA GLY A 326 2.90 7.66 -16.94
C GLY A 326 4.39 7.41 -17.23
N ILE A 327 4.73 6.47 -18.13
CA ILE A 327 6.09 6.27 -18.66
C ILE A 327 6.07 6.29 -20.18
N ASN A 328 5.39 5.32 -20.82
CA ASN A 328 5.48 5.14 -22.27
C ASN A 328 4.64 6.15 -23.08
N ASP A 329 3.78 6.92 -22.42
CA ASP A 329 3.00 8.04 -22.96
C ASP A 329 3.63 9.42 -22.66
N VAL A 330 4.76 9.46 -21.95
CA VAL A 330 5.45 10.71 -21.63
C VAL A 330 6.33 11.16 -22.80
N THR A 331 6.18 12.42 -23.21
CA THR A 331 6.98 13.02 -24.30
C THR A 331 8.48 12.90 -24.00
N GLY A 332 9.22 12.35 -24.95
CA GLY A 332 10.67 12.14 -24.84
C GLY A 332 11.08 10.78 -24.23
N LEU A 333 10.12 9.98 -23.73
CA LEU A 333 10.39 8.60 -23.34
C LEU A 333 10.01 7.62 -24.47
N PRO A 334 10.71 6.47 -24.56
CA PRO A 334 10.41 5.48 -25.59
C PRO A 334 9.08 4.78 -25.31
N ALA A 335 8.34 4.44 -26.38
CA ALA A 335 7.11 3.66 -26.31
C ALA A 335 7.33 2.23 -25.77
N SER A 336 8.57 1.73 -25.85
CA SER A 336 8.99 0.43 -25.30
C SER A 336 10.49 0.41 -25.05
N PHE A 337 10.93 -0.17 -23.95
CA PHE A 337 12.34 -0.35 -23.63
C PHE A 337 12.54 -1.52 -22.65
N THR A 338 13.79 -1.97 -22.51
CA THR A 338 14.16 -2.98 -21.51
C THR A 338 14.53 -2.33 -20.21
N GLY A 339 13.79 -2.68 -19.14
CA GLY A 339 14.06 -2.29 -17.76
C GLY A 339 14.11 -3.51 -16.84
N THR A 340 13.96 -3.27 -15.54
CA THR A 340 13.85 -4.28 -14.47
C THR A 340 12.73 -3.89 -13.52
N CYS A 341 12.47 -4.69 -12.46
CA CYS A 341 11.56 -4.28 -11.39
C CYS A 341 11.99 -2.93 -10.78
N GLY A 342 13.29 -2.69 -10.69
CA GLY A 342 13.86 -1.45 -10.19
C GLY A 342 13.58 -0.21 -11.03
N THR A 343 13.13 -0.35 -12.26
CA THR A 343 12.75 0.82 -13.09
C THR A 343 11.57 1.61 -12.51
N CYS A 344 10.60 0.91 -11.93
CA CYS A 344 9.41 1.52 -11.30
C CYS A 344 9.49 1.49 -9.76
N HIS A 345 10.29 0.58 -9.20
CA HIS A 345 10.54 0.44 -7.77
C HIS A 345 11.95 0.93 -7.43
N ASP A 346 12.26 2.17 -7.79
CA ASP A 346 13.60 2.75 -7.91
C ASP A 346 14.18 3.32 -6.60
N SER A 347 13.40 3.41 -5.52
CA SER A 347 13.89 3.88 -4.22
C SER A 347 14.83 2.87 -3.55
N PRO A 348 16.11 3.22 -3.31
CA PRO A 348 17.10 2.30 -2.75
C PRO A 348 16.66 1.70 -1.41
N ASN A 349 16.66 0.37 -1.32
CA ASN A 349 16.30 -0.43 -0.13
C ASN A 349 14.87 -0.21 0.42
N VAL A 350 14.04 0.51 -0.31
CA VAL A 350 12.63 0.81 0.05
C VAL A 350 11.67 0.25 -0.99
N GLY A 351 12.00 0.40 -2.28
CA GLY A 351 11.32 -0.24 -3.39
C GLY A 351 9.98 0.36 -3.77
N HIS A 352 9.76 1.68 -3.58
CA HIS A 352 8.66 2.39 -4.20
C HIS A 352 9.19 3.30 -5.33
N HIS A 353 8.30 3.96 -6.05
CA HIS A 353 8.72 4.95 -7.05
C HIS A 353 9.22 6.20 -6.35
N SER A 354 10.48 6.60 -6.63
CA SER A 354 11.14 7.69 -5.91
C SER A 354 10.60 9.08 -6.27
N VAL A 355 9.83 9.19 -7.36
CA VAL A 355 9.21 10.43 -7.82
C VAL A 355 7.69 10.39 -7.70
N SER A 356 7.07 11.58 -7.63
CA SER A 356 5.61 11.73 -7.54
C SER A 356 4.93 11.57 -8.92
N ALA A 357 5.21 10.45 -9.60
CA ALA A 357 4.65 10.12 -10.90
C ALA A 357 3.83 8.82 -10.82
N PRO A 358 2.50 8.89 -10.63
CA PRO A 358 1.65 7.71 -10.62
C PRO A 358 1.64 7.00 -11.98
N LEU A 359 1.52 5.68 -11.95
CA LEU A 359 1.60 4.83 -13.13
C LEU A 359 0.34 3.97 -13.27
N ASN A 360 -0.13 3.75 -14.51
CA ASN A 360 -1.06 2.67 -14.81
C ASN A 360 -0.31 1.49 -15.40
N ILE A 361 -0.22 0.40 -14.63
CA ILE A 361 0.38 -0.87 -15.05
C ILE A 361 -0.68 -1.92 -15.38
N GLY A 362 -1.96 -1.55 -15.50
CA GLY A 362 -3.06 -2.46 -15.86
C GLY A 362 -3.73 -3.19 -14.69
N VAL A 363 -3.46 -2.82 -13.44
CA VAL A 363 -4.10 -3.48 -12.27
C VAL A 363 -5.59 -3.16 -12.18
N ALA A 364 -6.01 -1.97 -12.62
CA ALA A 364 -7.39 -1.52 -12.61
C ALA A 364 -8.12 -1.76 -13.94
N ASP A 365 -7.44 -2.25 -14.95
CA ASP A 365 -8.02 -2.47 -16.28
C ASP A 365 -8.96 -3.69 -16.26
N VAL A 366 -10.04 -3.64 -17.03
CA VAL A 366 -11.05 -4.72 -17.05
C VAL A 366 -10.55 -6.03 -17.64
N ASP A 367 -9.46 -6.00 -18.39
CA ASP A 367 -8.74 -7.15 -18.95
C ASP A 367 -7.56 -7.59 -18.08
N SER A 368 -7.48 -7.10 -16.84
CA SER A 368 -6.46 -7.54 -15.87
C SER A 368 -6.43 -9.07 -15.78
N PRO A 369 -5.23 -9.72 -15.78
CA PRO A 369 -5.12 -11.17 -15.69
C PRO A 369 -5.50 -11.74 -14.31
N LEU A 370 -5.86 -10.88 -13.36
CA LEU A 370 -6.30 -11.26 -12.01
C LEU A 370 -7.83 -11.25 -11.91
N ASP A 371 -8.37 -11.99 -10.96
CA ASP A 371 -9.80 -11.93 -10.65
C ASP A 371 -10.15 -10.55 -10.05
N ILE A 372 -10.89 -9.77 -10.81
CA ILE A 372 -11.43 -8.45 -10.45
C ILE A 372 -12.97 -8.41 -10.50
N SER A 373 -13.63 -9.56 -10.64
CA SER A 373 -15.10 -9.67 -10.79
C SER A 373 -15.90 -9.10 -9.61
N TYR A 374 -15.25 -8.93 -8.46
CA TYR A 374 -15.83 -8.32 -7.26
C TYR A 374 -15.70 -6.78 -7.22
N LEU A 375 -15.07 -6.17 -8.21
CA LEU A 375 -14.91 -4.72 -8.29
C LEU A 375 -15.99 -4.09 -9.18
N PRO A 376 -16.29 -2.79 -9.00
CA PRO A 376 -17.12 -2.06 -9.93
C PRO A 376 -16.42 -1.89 -11.26
N VAL A 377 -17.19 -1.72 -12.32
CA VAL A 377 -16.69 -1.30 -13.63
C VAL A 377 -17.29 0.07 -13.95
N PHE A 378 -16.44 1.04 -14.17
CA PHE A 378 -16.79 2.39 -14.60
C PHE A 378 -16.55 2.50 -16.11
N THR A 379 -17.57 2.86 -16.88
CA THR A 379 -17.42 3.24 -18.29
C THR A 379 -17.31 4.75 -18.37
N LEU A 380 -16.13 5.22 -18.79
CA LEU A 380 -15.81 6.63 -18.91
C LEU A 380 -15.74 7.02 -20.37
N VAL A 381 -16.18 8.23 -20.69
CA VAL A 381 -16.19 8.79 -22.06
C VAL A 381 -15.39 10.08 -22.08
N ASN A 382 -14.42 10.19 -22.99
CA ASN A 382 -13.70 11.42 -23.25
C ASN A 382 -14.63 12.45 -23.89
N ASN A 383 -14.79 13.61 -23.25
CA ASN A 383 -15.75 14.64 -23.65
C ASN A 383 -15.38 15.30 -25.00
N ALA A 384 -14.11 15.27 -25.41
CA ALA A 384 -13.65 15.88 -26.66
C ALA A 384 -13.66 14.89 -27.85
N THR A 385 -13.31 13.62 -27.62
CA THR A 385 -13.12 12.62 -28.69
C THR A 385 -14.25 11.63 -28.80
N GLY A 386 -15.04 11.43 -27.73
CA GLY A 386 -16.03 10.35 -27.62
C GLY A 386 -15.42 8.97 -27.37
N GLU A 387 -14.11 8.88 -27.22
CA GLU A 387 -13.43 7.63 -26.87
C GLU A 387 -13.94 7.09 -25.52
N THR A 388 -14.09 5.77 -25.42
CA THR A 388 -14.54 5.13 -24.17
C THR A 388 -13.46 4.24 -23.57
N VAL A 389 -13.38 4.22 -22.25
CA VAL A 389 -12.54 3.29 -21.50
C VAL A 389 -13.32 2.68 -20.35
N GLN A 390 -13.04 1.42 -20.04
CA GLN A 390 -13.56 0.75 -18.84
C GLN A 390 -12.44 0.50 -17.85
N THR A 391 -12.70 0.82 -16.58
CA THR A 391 -11.74 0.63 -15.48
C THR A 391 -12.47 0.27 -14.19
N THR A 392 -11.80 -0.44 -13.30
CA THR A 392 -12.31 -0.72 -11.95
C THR A 392 -11.93 0.34 -10.93
N ASP A 393 -11.01 1.24 -11.29
CA ASP A 393 -10.60 2.39 -10.48
C ASP A 393 -9.98 3.48 -11.40
N PRO A 394 -10.63 4.63 -11.55
CA PRO A 394 -10.07 5.73 -12.35
C PRO A 394 -8.78 6.34 -11.77
N GLY A 395 -8.42 6.01 -10.52
CA GLY A 395 -7.18 6.43 -9.90
C GLY A 395 -7.00 7.95 -9.85
N ARG A 396 -5.84 8.41 -10.30
CA ARG A 396 -5.45 9.82 -10.32
C ARG A 396 -6.40 10.73 -11.10
N ALA A 397 -7.08 10.21 -12.12
CA ALA A 397 -8.01 11.00 -12.92
C ALA A 397 -9.16 11.61 -12.10
N LEU A 398 -9.56 10.99 -10.97
CA LEU A 398 -10.56 11.56 -10.07
C LEU A 398 -10.06 12.79 -9.28
N ILE A 399 -8.76 13.09 -9.34
CA ILE A 399 -8.15 14.24 -8.69
C ILE A 399 -7.81 15.32 -9.71
N THR A 400 -7.30 14.91 -10.88
CA THR A 400 -6.84 15.85 -11.90
C THR A 400 -7.90 16.20 -12.96
N GLY A 401 -8.95 15.40 -13.10
CA GLY A 401 -9.91 15.51 -14.19
C GLY A 401 -9.34 15.10 -15.56
N LYS A 402 -8.09 14.63 -15.62
CA LYS A 402 -7.42 14.37 -16.92
C LYS A 402 -7.67 12.96 -17.41
N TRP A 403 -8.04 12.84 -18.70
CA TRP A 403 -8.20 11.56 -19.38
C TRP A 403 -6.94 10.69 -19.31
N ALA A 404 -5.78 11.29 -19.53
CA ALA A 404 -4.49 10.61 -19.50
C ALA A 404 -4.10 10.04 -18.13
N ASP A 405 -4.80 10.42 -17.06
CA ASP A 405 -4.51 9.96 -15.70
C ASP A 405 -5.40 8.79 -15.22
N ILE A 406 -6.28 8.29 -16.09
CA ILE A 406 -7.15 7.16 -15.77
C ILE A 406 -6.33 5.92 -15.41
N GLY A 407 -6.69 5.31 -14.27
CA GLY A 407 -6.03 4.10 -13.75
C GLY A 407 -4.64 4.30 -13.15
N LYS A 408 -4.10 5.52 -13.15
CA LYS A 408 -2.77 5.78 -12.56
C LYS A 408 -2.85 5.78 -11.03
N VAL A 409 -1.96 5.01 -10.41
CA VAL A 409 -1.78 4.94 -8.95
C VAL A 409 -0.29 4.97 -8.60
N LYS A 410 0.03 5.41 -7.38
CA LYS A 410 1.43 5.41 -6.91
C LYS A 410 1.96 4.00 -6.68
N GLY A 411 3.27 3.79 -6.88
CA GLY A 411 3.98 2.59 -6.45
C GLY A 411 4.06 2.53 -4.91
N PRO A 412 3.66 1.41 -4.26
CA PRO A 412 3.74 1.29 -2.80
C PRO A 412 5.16 0.95 -2.33
N ILE A 413 5.47 1.29 -1.07
CA ILE A 413 6.68 0.82 -0.36
C ILE A 413 6.65 -0.70 -0.23
N LEU A 414 7.74 -1.38 -0.58
CA LEU A 414 7.84 -2.85 -0.58
C LEU A 414 8.34 -3.44 0.75
N ARG A 415 8.29 -2.70 1.87
CA ARG A 415 8.74 -3.21 3.18
C ARG A 415 7.57 -3.81 3.96
N GLY A 416 7.81 -4.93 4.67
CA GLY A 416 6.82 -5.63 5.49
C GLY A 416 5.77 -6.41 4.68
N LEU A 417 6.08 -6.84 3.45
CA LEU A 417 5.12 -7.49 2.55
C LEU A 417 4.53 -8.78 3.13
N ALA A 418 5.30 -9.56 3.89
CA ALA A 418 4.84 -10.83 4.48
C ALA A 418 3.63 -10.70 5.40
N SER A 419 3.35 -9.50 5.92
CA SER A 419 2.21 -9.22 6.82
C SER A 419 1.04 -8.52 6.14
N ARG A 420 1.14 -8.15 4.85
CA ARG A 420 0.21 -7.21 4.21
C ARG A 420 -0.64 -7.79 3.07
N ALA A 421 -0.69 -9.12 2.93
CA ALA A 421 -1.59 -9.74 1.95
C ALA A 421 -3.07 -9.38 2.21
N PRO A 422 -3.90 -9.27 1.16
CA PRO A 422 -3.60 -9.36 -0.26
C PRO A 422 -2.93 -8.09 -0.82
N TYR A 423 -2.41 -8.17 -2.05
CA TYR A 423 -1.58 -7.14 -2.67
C TYR A 423 -2.34 -6.35 -3.74
N PHE A 424 -1.68 -5.31 -4.27
CA PHE A 424 -2.19 -4.24 -5.12
C PHE A 424 -3.18 -3.32 -4.37
N HIS A 425 -3.48 -2.18 -4.96
CA HIS A 425 -4.39 -1.18 -4.35
C HIS A 425 -5.81 -1.73 -4.17
N ASN A 426 -6.24 -2.62 -5.05
CA ASN A 426 -7.56 -3.23 -5.08
C ASN A 426 -7.60 -4.66 -4.49
N GLY A 427 -6.50 -5.16 -3.91
CA GLY A 427 -6.45 -6.48 -3.27
C GLY A 427 -6.60 -7.67 -4.24
N SER A 428 -6.36 -7.49 -5.53
CA SER A 428 -6.59 -8.54 -6.54
C SER A 428 -5.58 -9.69 -6.50
N ALA A 429 -4.39 -9.49 -5.96
CA ALA A 429 -3.42 -10.55 -5.78
C ALA A 429 -3.46 -11.09 -4.33
N ALA A 430 -3.95 -12.31 -4.13
CA ALA A 430 -4.06 -12.91 -2.80
C ALA A 430 -2.68 -13.25 -2.21
N THR A 431 -1.70 -13.57 -3.06
CA THR A 431 -0.35 -14.01 -2.70
C THR A 431 0.71 -13.29 -3.53
N LEU A 432 1.98 -13.33 -3.08
CA LEU A 432 3.11 -12.84 -3.89
C LEU A 432 3.30 -13.66 -5.18
N MET A 433 2.85 -14.90 -5.22
CA MET A 433 2.83 -15.68 -6.45
C MET A 433 1.88 -15.08 -7.48
N ASP A 434 0.71 -14.58 -7.05
CA ASP A 434 -0.24 -13.93 -7.96
C ASP A 434 0.29 -12.58 -8.44
N VAL A 435 1.04 -11.85 -7.60
CA VAL A 435 1.77 -10.64 -8.02
C VAL A 435 2.77 -10.99 -9.14
N ILE A 436 3.57 -12.05 -8.98
CA ILE A 436 4.54 -12.45 -10.01
C ILE A 436 3.82 -12.89 -11.30
N ARG A 437 2.72 -13.65 -11.21
CA ARG A 437 1.91 -14.05 -12.37
C ARG A 437 1.32 -12.86 -13.11
N PHE A 438 0.87 -11.83 -12.38
CA PHE A 438 0.43 -10.58 -12.98
C PHE A 438 1.55 -9.95 -13.82
N TYR A 439 2.76 -9.83 -13.27
CA TYR A 439 3.90 -9.26 -14.00
C TYR A 439 4.33 -10.16 -15.19
N GLU A 440 4.25 -11.48 -15.06
CA GLU A 440 4.50 -12.40 -16.19
C GLU A 440 3.55 -12.13 -17.35
N SER A 441 2.25 -12.03 -17.05
CA SER A 441 1.24 -11.79 -18.08
C SER A 441 1.35 -10.37 -18.65
N ARG A 442 1.45 -9.35 -17.77
CA ARG A 442 1.42 -7.94 -18.17
C ARG A 442 2.61 -7.51 -19.01
N PHE A 443 3.79 -8.04 -18.72
CA PHE A 443 5.04 -7.63 -19.37
C PHE A 443 5.65 -8.76 -20.24
N ASN A 444 4.94 -9.85 -20.45
CA ASN A 444 5.42 -11.00 -21.18
C ASN A 444 6.81 -11.48 -20.74
N VAL A 445 7.06 -11.45 -19.42
CA VAL A 445 8.29 -11.93 -18.81
C VAL A 445 8.08 -13.34 -18.26
N SER A 446 9.09 -14.21 -18.39
CA SER A 446 9.02 -15.57 -17.86
C SER A 446 10.00 -15.76 -16.71
N PHE A 447 9.50 -16.31 -15.60
CA PHE A 447 10.31 -16.76 -14.47
C PHE A 447 10.23 -18.28 -14.35
N SER A 448 11.37 -18.96 -14.28
CA SER A 448 11.41 -20.38 -13.93
C SER A 448 10.81 -20.61 -12.53
N PRO A 449 10.36 -21.85 -12.20
CA PRO A 449 9.85 -22.17 -10.87
C PRO A 449 10.84 -21.83 -9.75
N LYS A 450 12.14 -21.96 -10.01
CA LYS A 450 13.20 -21.60 -9.07
C LYS A 450 13.29 -20.08 -8.89
N GLU A 451 13.28 -19.29 -9.96
CA GLU A 451 13.30 -17.83 -9.89
C GLU A 451 12.09 -17.28 -9.14
N LYS A 452 10.88 -17.82 -9.39
CA LYS A 452 9.67 -17.44 -8.63
C LYS A 452 9.85 -17.70 -7.12
N ALA A 453 10.35 -18.88 -6.76
CA ALA A 453 10.58 -19.23 -5.36
C ALA A 453 11.66 -18.36 -4.70
N ASP A 454 12.73 -18.03 -5.42
CA ASP A 454 13.81 -17.16 -4.94
C ASP A 454 13.30 -15.71 -4.80
N LEU A 455 12.55 -15.18 -5.76
CA LEU A 455 11.95 -13.83 -5.72
C LEU A 455 10.93 -13.72 -4.59
N ILE A 456 10.05 -14.70 -4.38
CA ILE A 456 9.10 -14.70 -3.25
C ILE A 456 9.84 -14.73 -1.91
N ALA A 457 10.92 -15.48 -1.78
CA ALA A 457 11.72 -15.50 -0.56
C ALA A 457 12.31 -14.12 -0.27
N PHE A 458 12.83 -13.44 -1.29
CA PHE A 458 13.31 -12.06 -1.17
C PHE A 458 12.20 -11.08 -0.78
N LEU A 459 11.08 -11.07 -1.50
CA LEU A 459 9.96 -10.16 -1.22
C LEU A 459 9.38 -10.36 0.19
N ASN A 460 9.35 -11.60 0.68
CA ASN A 460 8.95 -11.90 2.06
C ASN A 460 9.98 -11.44 3.12
N SER A 461 11.21 -11.16 2.73
CA SER A 461 12.27 -10.68 3.63
C SER A 461 12.40 -9.16 3.68
N LEU A 462 11.55 -8.45 2.94
CA LEU A 462 11.47 -6.99 2.96
C LEU A 462 10.52 -6.52 4.06
#